data_fd143cc0775f43ffcb859efe61b81a0f
#
_entry.id   fd143cc0775f43ffcb859efe61b81a0f
#
_cell.length_a   1.000
_cell.length_b   1.000
_cell.length_c   1.000
_cell.angle_alpha   90.00
_cell.angle_beta   90.00
_cell.angle_gamma   90.00
#
_symmetry.space_group_name_H-M   'P 1'
#
loop_
_entity.id
_entity.type
_entity.pdbx_description
1 polymer ?
#
loop_
_entity_poly.entity_id
_entity_poly.type
_entity_poly.pdbx_seq_one_letter_code
_entity_poly.pdbx_strand_id
1 'polypeptide(L)'
;LGGGILNGETNALVADISNEAEKGSRLSLLGAFYGIGALGIPVLLSFLSEYYSFEIILQGTGMVMLIGILFCLGIRFPAPKQPQGFPIKEGSGLLKESSLLLLSFILFFQSGIEGVCNNWTTLYLGQTTSIPENRALLALTCMVAGLTVARLLLVVLFKKIKQETVLRTSLITAVVGFTLLTFAPGFARAAIGMVLIGAGLASTFPVILSIIGSRYASLSGTAFSVALVIALIGQTLLNSLTGIISQGYSIVVYPYMMIVSLLIMLLLFKRSLK
;
A
#
# COMPACT_ATOMS: atom_id res chain seq x y z
N LEU A 1 13.64 -3.87 9.97
CA LEU A 1 12.97 -3.73 11.26
C LEU A 1 12.46 -2.31 11.48
N GLY A 2 13.30 -1.26 11.50
CA GLY A 2 12.90 0.11 11.82
C GLY A 2 11.75 0.65 10.97
N GLY A 3 11.78 0.45 9.64
CA GLY A 3 10.71 0.88 8.76
C GLY A 3 9.37 0.19 9.03
N GLY A 4 9.39 -1.09 9.43
CA GLY A 4 8.16 -1.82 9.79
C GLY A 4 7.55 -1.30 11.10
N ILE A 5 8.38 -1.04 12.10
CA ILE A 5 7.93 -0.45 13.38
C ILE A 5 7.34 0.95 13.12
N LEU A 6 8.05 1.80 12.41
CA LEU A 6 7.60 3.16 12.11
C LEU A 6 6.27 3.16 11.34
N ASN A 7 6.11 2.27 10.37
CA ASN A 7 4.87 2.13 9.61
C ASN A 7 3.70 1.67 10.50
N GLY A 8 3.93 0.66 11.36
CA GLY A 8 2.91 0.17 12.29
C GLY A 8 2.46 1.24 13.29
N GLU A 9 3.42 1.87 13.97
CA GLU A 9 3.16 2.87 15.00
C GLU A 9 2.53 4.15 14.44
N THR A 10 2.95 4.64 13.27
CA THR A 10 2.35 5.83 12.67
C THR A 10 0.90 5.58 12.23
N ASN A 11 0.59 4.41 11.66
CA ASN A 11 -0.79 4.06 11.34
C ASN A 11 -1.66 3.92 12.61
N ALA A 12 -1.15 3.27 13.66
CA ALA A 12 -1.85 3.14 14.92
C ALA A 12 -2.10 4.51 15.57
N LEU A 13 -1.08 5.35 15.65
CA LEU A 13 -1.19 6.69 16.20
C LEU A 13 -2.25 7.53 15.45
N VAL A 14 -2.17 7.57 14.11
CA VAL A 14 -3.14 8.33 13.30
C VAL A 14 -4.57 7.78 13.50
N ALA A 15 -4.74 6.47 13.58
CA ALA A 15 -6.05 5.88 13.85
C ALA A 15 -6.57 6.22 15.25
N ASP A 16 -5.68 6.24 16.26
CA ASP A 16 -6.03 6.44 17.67
C ASP A 16 -6.39 7.89 18.02
N ILE A 17 -5.72 8.87 17.38
CA ILE A 17 -6.02 10.30 17.56
C ILE A 17 -7.13 10.82 16.64
N SER A 18 -7.62 9.98 15.72
CA SER A 18 -8.65 10.37 14.77
C SER A 18 -10.05 10.02 15.26
N ASN A 19 -11.01 10.91 14.98
CA ASN A 19 -12.42 10.61 15.15
C ASN A 19 -12.87 9.55 14.15
N GLU A 20 -13.87 8.73 14.48
CA GLU A 20 -14.37 7.64 13.62
C GLU A 20 -14.72 8.10 12.19
N ALA A 21 -15.34 9.28 12.07
CA ALA A 21 -15.71 9.85 10.76
C ALA A 21 -14.50 10.27 9.91
N GLU A 22 -13.37 10.61 10.54
CA GLU A 22 -12.18 11.15 9.86
C GLU A 22 -11.05 10.12 9.72
N LYS A 23 -11.12 9.00 10.42
CA LYS A 23 -10.05 7.99 10.51
C LYS A 23 -9.54 7.55 9.13
N GLY A 24 -10.45 7.16 8.24
CA GLY A 24 -10.07 6.77 6.87
C GLY A 24 -9.43 7.91 6.08
N SER A 25 -9.94 9.13 6.22
CA SER A 25 -9.40 10.33 5.57
C SER A 25 -7.97 10.63 6.03
N ARG A 26 -7.72 10.57 7.34
CA ARG A 26 -6.39 10.84 7.93
C ARG A 26 -5.39 9.75 7.61
N LEU A 27 -5.81 8.47 7.60
CA LEU A 27 -4.97 7.36 7.14
C LEU A 27 -4.67 7.47 5.64
N SER A 28 -5.61 7.94 4.83
CA SER A 28 -5.36 8.20 3.41
C SER A 28 -4.34 9.33 3.21
N LEU A 29 -4.44 10.40 4.00
CA LEU A 29 -3.48 11.51 3.98
C LEU A 29 -2.07 11.04 4.37
N LEU A 30 -1.95 10.22 5.42
CA LEU A 30 -0.67 9.60 5.80
C LEU A 30 -0.06 8.81 4.62
N GLY A 31 -0.89 8.01 3.95
CA GLY A 31 -0.47 7.26 2.76
C GLY A 31 -0.12 8.14 1.57
N ALA A 32 -0.73 9.32 1.43
CA ALA A 32 -0.38 10.28 0.39
C ALA A 32 1.01 10.89 0.63
N PHE A 33 1.36 11.24 1.86
CA PHE A 33 2.73 11.68 2.21
C PHE A 33 3.76 10.60 1.90
N TYR A 34 3.46 9.35 2.22
CA TYR A 34 4.31 8.22 1.80
C TYR A 34 4.49 8.19 0.27
N GLY A 35 3.40 8.33 -0.49
CA GLY A 35 3.45 8.36 -1.95
C GLY A 35 4.25 9.53 -2.52
N ILE A 36 4.13 10.73 -1.93
CA ILE A 36 4.94 11.91 -2.31
C ILE A 36 6.43 11.61 -2.10
N GLY A 37 6.80 10.99 -0.97
CA GLY A 37 8.17 10.55 -0.72
C GLY A 37 8.64 9.50 -1.74
N ALA A 38 7.81 8.52 -2.02
CA ALA A 38 8.13 7.45 -2.97
C ALA A 38 8.34 7.95 -4.41
N LEU A 39 7.65 9.03 -4.81
CA LEU A 39 7.85 9.68 -6.10
C LEU A 39 9.02 10.68 -6.06
N GLY A 40 9.11 11.47 -5.00
CA GLY A 40 10.03 12.59 -4.91
C GLY A 40 11.48 12.16 -4.64
N ILE A 41 11.68 11.15 -3.78
CA ILE A 41 13.05 10.72 -3.41
C ILE A 41 13.85 10.22 -4.62
N PRO A 42 13.35 9.32 -5.49
CA PRO A 42 14.11 8.89 -6.67
C PRO A 42 14.45 10.04 -7.62
N VAL A 43 13.52 10.99 -7.81
CA VAL A 43 13.77 12.18 -8.65
C VAL A 43 14.85 13.06 -8.03
N LEU A 44 14.75 13.31 -6.73
CA LEU A 44 15.76 14.12 -6.00
C LEU A 44 17.13 13.45 -6.05
N LEU A 45 17.19 12.14 -5.82
CA LEU A 45 18.45 11.37 -5.88
C LEU A 45 19.05 11.37 -7.29
N SER A 46 18.24 11.22 -8.33
CA SER A 46 18.69 11.33 -9.72
C SER A 46 19.31 12.68 -10.00
N PHE A 47 18.66 13.77 -9.59
CA PHE A 47 19.18 15.11 -9.75
C PHE A 47 20.47 15.34 -8.96
N LEU A 48 20.52 14.91 -7.70
CA LEU A 48 21.70 15.08 -6.85
C LEU A 48 22.90 14.26 -7.33
N SER A 49 22.68 13.08 -7.92
CA SER A 49 23.75 12.23 -8.44
C SER A 49 24.51 12.84 -9.63
N GLU A 50 23.98 13.86 -10.27
CA GLU A 50 24.70 14.61 -11.31
C GLU A 50 25.76 15.55 -10.74
N TYR A 51 25.62 15.97 -9.48
CA TYR A 51 26.46 17.02 -8.87
C TYR A 51 27.26 16.50 -7.68
N TYR A 52 26.83 15.41 -7.03
CA TYR A 52 27.43 14.94 -5.78
C TYR A 52 27.73 13.44 -5.85
N SER A 53 28.78 13.00 -5.13
CA SER A 53 29.09 11.61 -4.99
C SER A 53 28.04 10.88 -4.11
N PHE A 54 27.94 9.56 -4.29
CA PHE A 54 27.02 8.72 -3.52
C PHE A 54 27.20 8.88 -2.00
N GLU A 55 28.43 9.01 -1.52
CA GLU A 55 28.76 9.19 -0.11
C GLU A 55 28.16 10.49 0.45
N ILE A 56 28.28 11.59 -0.29
CA ILE A 56 27.74 12.91 0.11
C ILE A 56 26.20 12.84 0.16
N ILE A 57 25.59 12.20 -0.83
CA ILE A 57 24.12 12.01 -0.86
C ILE A 57 23.65 11.19 0.32
N LEU A 58 24.37 10.10 0.65
CA LEU A 58 24.05 9.24 1.79
C LEU A 58 24.18 9.98 3.13
N GLN A 59 25.26 10.77 3.29
CA GLN A 59 25.46 11.61 4.48
C GLN A 59 24.34 12.66 4.61
N GLY A 60 23.97 13.35 3.52
CA GLY A 60 22.88 14.30 3.49
C GLY A 60 21.53 13.66 3.87
N THR A 61 21.25 12.47 3.35
CA THR A 61 20.05 11.70 3.72
C THR A 61 20.06 11.33 5.21
N GLY A 62 21.20 10.91 5.75
CA GLY A 62 21.38 10.65 7.18
C GLY A 62 21.13 11.90 8.04
N MET A 63 21.59 13.08 7.62
CA MET A 63 21.33 14.34 8.32
C MET A 63 19.82 14.70 8.33
N VAL A 64 19.14 14.53 7.21
CA VAL A 64 17.68 14.75 7.14
C VAL A 64 16.93 13.80 8.09
N MET A 65 17.36 12.54 8.17
CA MET A 65 16.78 11.58 9.13
C MET A 65 17.05 12.01 10.59
N LEU A 66 18.26 12.52 10.90
CA LEU A 66 18.58 13.03 12.23
C LEU A 66 17.68 14.23 12.61
N ILE A 67 17.43 15.16 11.69
CA ILE A 67 16.50 16.26 11.91
C ILE A 67 15.11 15.73 12.26
N GLY A 68 14.62 14.71 11.53
CA GLY A 68 13.35 14.06 11.83
C GLY A 68 13.32 13.42 13.23
N ILE A 69 14.40 12.76 13.65
CA ILE A 69 14.54 12.18 14.99
C ILE A 69 14.49 13.28 16.07
N LEU A 70 15.28 14.34 15.91
CA LEU A 70 15.31 15.49 16.84
C LEU A 70 13.94 16.16 16.96
N PHE A 71 13.23 16.31 15.82
CA PHE A 71 11.87 16.82 15.80
C PHE A 71 10.93 15.93 16.60
N CYS A 72 10.99 14.59 16.40
CA CYS A 72 10.17 13.64 17.15
C CYS A 72 10.46 13.66 18.66
N LEU A 73 11.71 13.87 19.07
CA LEU A 73 12.09 14.00 20.48
C LEU A 73 11.52 15.27 21.14
N GLY A 74 11.27 16.32 20.36
CA GLY A 74 10.65 17.57 20.82
C GLY A 74 9.13 17.53 20.92
N ILE A 75 8.46 16.53 20.32
CA ILE A 75 7.01 16.42 20.30
C ILE A 75 6.54 15.63 21.53
N ARG A 76 5.49 16.14 22.18
CA ARG A 76 4.76 15.39 23.20
C ARG A 76 3.71 14.51 22.52
N PHE A 77 3.97 13.22 22.45
CA PHE A 77 3.01 12.24 21.95
C PHE A 77 1.88 12.04 22.98
N PRO A 78 0.64 11.72 22.53
CA PRO A 78 -0.43 11.36 23.41
C PRO A 78 -0.07 10.10 24.21
N ALA A 79 -0.67 9.95 25.41
CA ALA A 79 -0.49 8.74 26.20
C ALA A 79 -0.95 7.51 25.42
N PRO A 80 -0.19 6.40 25.47
CA PRO A 80 -0.59 5.16 24.82
C PRO A 80 -1.91 4.65 25.42
N LYS A 81 -2.79 4.12 24.59
CA LYS A 81 -4.05 3.51 25.03
C LYS A 81 -3.81 2.29 25.92
N GLN A 82 -2.66 1.64 25.75
CA GLN A 82 -2.19 0.55 26.61
C GLN A 82 -0.85 0.93 27.26
N PRO A 83 -0.85 1.37 28.51
CA PRO A 83 0.36 1.88 29.16
C PRO A 83 1.38 0.81 29.58
N GLN A 84 1.08 -0.50 29.48
CA GLN A 84 2.00 -1.54 29.96
C GLN A 84 2.01 -2.79 29.09
N GLY A 85 3.18 -3.05 28.47
CA GLY A 85 3.59 -4.33 27.90
C GLY A 85 2.83 -4.78 26.65
N PHE A 86 3.40 -5.75 25.96
CA PHE A 86 2.73 -6.41 24.83
C PHE A 86 1.74 -7.46 25.41
N PRO A 87 0.42 -7.32 25.19
CA PRO A 87 -0.57 -8.24 25.74
C PRO A 87 -0.56 -9.56 24.97
N ILE A 88 0.39 -10.46 25.28
CA ILE A 88 0.64 -11.72 24.55
C ILE A 88 -0.61 -12.59 24.52
N LYS A 89 -1.33 -12.72 25.67
CA LYS A 89 -2.55 -13.52 25.74
C LYS A 89 -3.69 -12.94 24.92
N GLU A 90 -3.89 -11.63 24.97
CA GLU A 90 -4.92 -10.91 24.23
C GLU A 90 -4.56 -10.85 22.74
N GLY A 91 -3.28 -10.63 22.41
CA GLY A 91 -2.77 -10.67 21.05
C GLY A 91 -2.91 -12.05 20.39
N SER A 92 -2.70 -13.14 21.14
CA SER A 92 -2.93 -14.50 20.63
C SER A 92 -4.43 -14.80 20.43
N GLY A 93 -5.31 -14.15 21.20
CA GLY A 93 -6.76 -14.18 20.99
C GLY A 93 -7.16 -13.55 19.66
N LEU A 94 -6.54 -12.41 19.30
CA LEU A 94 -6.82 -11.71 18.06
C LEU A 94 -6.47 -12.55 16.80
N LEU A 95 -5.49 -13.44 16.87
CA LEU A 95 -5.18 -14.38 15.79
C LEU A 95 -6.28 -15.41 15.51
N LYS A 96 -7.24 -15.58 16.43
CA LYS A 96 -8.40 -16.48 16.28
C LYS A 96 -9.66 -15.73 15.84
N GLU A 97 -9.61 -14.40 15.83
CA GLU A 97 -10.74 -13.55 15.45
C GLU A 97 -10.95 -13.56 13.93
N SER A 98 -11.98 -14.26 13.47
CA SER A 98 -12.30 -14.43 12.05
C SER A 98 -12.44 -13.08 11.32
N SER A 99 -12.97 -12.07 12.01
CA SER A 99 -13.14 -10.73 11.44
C SER A 99 -11.80 -10.04 11.17
N LEU A 100 -10.86 -10.10 12.13
CA LEU A 100 -9.52 -9.53 11.94
C LEU A 100 -8.78 -10.28 10.84
N LEU A 101 -8.85 -11.60 10.82
CA LEU A 101 -8.22 -12.42 9.78
C LEU A 101 -8.76 -12.08 8.39
N LEU A 102 -10.08 -11.95 8.22
CA LEU A 102 -10.68 -11.56 6.93
C LEU A 102 -10.15 -10.21 6.44
N LEU A 103 -10.12 -9.20 7.33
CA LEU A 103 -9.59 -7.87 7.01
C LEU A 103 -8.08 -7.94 6.70
N SER A 104 -7.32 -8.72 7.46
CA SER A 104 -5.88 -8.92 7.26
C SER A 104 -5.58 -9.62 5.93
N PHE A 105 -6.42 -10.60 5.53
CA PHE A 105 -6.27 -11.26 4.22
C PHE A 105 -6.61 -10.33 3.04
N ILE A 106 -7.44 -9.31 3.22
CA ILE A 106 -7.60 -8.26 2.20
C ILE A 106 -6.28 -7.50 2.05
N LEU A 107 -5.61 -7.15 3.15
CA LEU A 107 -4.30 -6.50 3.12
C LEU A 107 -3.18 -7.41 2.58
N PHE A 108 -3.26 -8.73 2.82
CA PHE A 108 -2.39 -9.75 2.23
C PHE A 108 -2.38 -9.63 0.70
N PHE A 109 -3.57 -9.66 0.07
CA PHE A 109 -3.68 -9.52 -1.38
C PHE A 109 -3.30 -8.12 -1.85
N GLN A 110 -3.69 -7.07 -1.12
CA GLN A 110 -3.34 -5.69 -1.44
C GLN A 110 -1.82 -5.50 -1.51
N SER A 111 -1.10 -5.85 -0.44
CA SER A 111 0.36 -5.77 -0.39
C SER A 111 1.03 -6.64 -1.45
N GLY A 112 0.47 -7.83 -1.67
CA GLY A 112 0.96 -8.74 -2.69
C GLY A 112 0.84 -8.14 -4.09
N ILE A 113 -0.33 -7.62 -4.46
CA ILE A 113 -0.55 -6.97 -5.77
C ILE A 113 0.39 -5.78 -5.93
N GLU A 114 0.49 -4.91 -4.93
CA GLU A 114 1.36 -3.73 -4.97
C GLU A 114 2.84 -4.13 -5.12
N GLY A 115 3.30 -5.13 -4.36
CA GLY A 115 4.66 -5.66 -4.47
C GLY A 115 4.94 -6.31 -5.82
N VAL A 116 4.01 -7.09 -6.35
CA VAL A 116 4.13 -7.71 -7.68
C VAL A 116 4.16 -6.63 -8.77
N CYS A 117 3.31 -5.60 -8.69
CA CYS A 117 3.37 -4.48 -9.61
C CYS A 117 4.74 -3.81 -9.63
N ASN A 118 5.30 -3.53 -8.46
CA ASN A 118 6.61 -2.87 -8.36
C ASN A 118 7.75 -3.72 -8.93
N ASN A 119 7.69 -5.04 -8.78
CA ASN A 119 8.79 -5.93 -9.16
C ASN A 119 8.67 -6.52 -10.56
N TRP A 120 7.45 -6.68 -11.10
CA TRP A 120 7.22 -7.46 -12.32
C TRP A 120 6.68 -6.67 -13.50
N THR A 121 6.13 -5.46 -13.30
CA THR A 121 5.52 -4.68 -14.39
C THR A 121 6.52 -4.33 -15.49
N THR A 122 7.74 -3.92 -15.14
CA THR A 122 8.77 -3.56 -16.12
C THR A 122 9.18 -4.76 -16.95
N LEU A 123 9.38 -5.92 -16.32
CA LEU A 123 9.69 -7.17 -17.00
C LEU A 123 8.52 -7.60 -17.90
N TYR A 124 7.29 -7.54 -17.40
CA TYR A 124 6.09 -7.86 -18.18
C TYR A 124 6.00 -7.01 -19.44
N LEU A 125 6.08 -5.69 -19.29
CA LEU A 125 5.99 -4.78 -20.44
C LEU A 125 7.14 -4.99 -21.44
N GLY A 126 8.35 -5.20 -20.97
CA GLY A 126 9.51 -5.43 -21.82
C GLY A 126 9.44 -6.76 -22.61
N GLN A 127 8.84 -7.79 -22.06
CA GLN A 127 8.73 -9.11 -22.70
C GLN A 127 7.46 -9.29 -23.55
N THR A 128 6.37 -8.60 -23.22
CA THR A 128 5.07 -8.80 -23.89
C THR A 128 4.71 -7.70 -24.87
N THR A 129 5.43 -6.57 -24.82
CA THR A 129 5.15 -5.40 -25.66
C THR A 129 6.45 -4.89 -26.28
N SER A 130 6.34 -4.00 -27.29
CA SER A 130 7.50 -3.30 -27.86
C SER A 130 7.89 -2.05 -27.07
N ILE A 131 7.54 -1.96 -25.80
CA ILE A 131 7.83 -0.80 -24.93
C ILE A 131 9.27 -0.92 -24.42
N PRO A 132 10.15 0.04 -24.68
CA PRO A 132 11.51 0.04 -24.16
C PRO A 132 11.52 0.19 -22.63
N GLU A 133 12.58 -0.32 -21.99
CA GLU A 133 12.69 -0.44 -20.53
C GLU A 133 12.49 0.89 -19.80
N ASN A 134 13.05 1.99 -20.30
CA ASN A 134 12.88 3.32 -19.72
C ASN A 134 11.41 3.77 -19.71
N ARG A 135 10.64 3.45 -20.75
CA ARG A 135 9.19 3.73 -20.77
C ARG A 135 8.39 2.75 -19.90
N ALA A 136 8.85 1.52 -19.73
CA ALA A 136 8.24 0.58 -18.79
C ALA A 136 8.38 1.08 -17.34
N LEU A 137 9.52 1.66 -16.97
CA LEU A 137 9.73 2.34 -15.68
C LEU A 137 8.82 3.57 -15.53
N LEU A 138 8.61 4.36 -16.59
CA LEU A 138 7.65 5.46 -16.56
C LEU A 138 6.22 4.98 -16.34
N ALA A 139 5.83 3.86 -16.93
CA ALA A 139 4.51 3.26 -16.69
C ALA A 139 4.35 2.86 -15.21
N LEU A 140 5.37 2.29 -14.58
CA LEU A 140 5.37 2.00 -13.14
C LEU A 140 5.26 3.30 -12.30
N THR A 141 5.98 4.35 -12.69
CA THR A 141 5.86 5.67 -12.04
C THR A 141 4.42 6.21 -12.14
N CYS A 142 3.74 5.99 -13.27
CA CYS A 142 2.33 6.35 -13.44
C CYS A 142 1.41 5.62 -12.42
N MET A 143 1.71 4.37 -12.06
CA MET A 143 0.97 3.66 -11.00
C MET A 143 1.13 4.37 -9.65
N VAL A 144 2.36 4.67 -9.26
CA VAL A 144 2.63 5.33 -7.97
C VAL A 144 2.01 6.73 -7.94
N ALA A 145 2.06 7.47 -9.05
CA ALA A 145 1.39 8.75 -9.20
C ALA A 145 -0.13 8.63 -9.07
N GLY A 146 -0.75 7.66 -9.77
CA GLY A 146 -2.17 7.38 -9.68
C GLY A 146 -2.61 7.04 -8.25
N LEU A 147 -1.84 6.20 -7.55
CA LEU A 147 -2.05 5.84 -6.16
C LEU A 147 -1.97 7.07 -5.24
N THR A 148 -0.95 7.90 -5.41
CA THR A 148 -0.72 9.10 -4.58
C THR A 148 -1.82 10.13 -4.77
N VAL A 149 -2.15 10.46 -6.03
CA VAL A 149 -3.22 11.41 -6.36
C VAL A 149 -4.57 10.89 -5.84
N ALA A 150 -4.87 9.62 -6.05
CA ALA A 150 -6.10 9.02 -5.54
C ALA A 150 -6.18 9.10 -4.00
N ARG A 151 -5.09 8.85 -3.26
CA ARG A 151 -5.05 9.00 -1.80
C ARG A 151 -5.36 10.43 -1.35
N LEU A 152 -4.88 11.44 -2.08
CA LEU A 152 -5.24 12.84 -1.80
C LEU A 152 -6.73 13.10 -2.05
N LEU A 153 -7.28 12.56 -3.14
CA LEU A 153 -8.72 12.69 -3.44
C LEU A 153 -9.58 11.95 -2.40
N LEU A 154 -9.13 10.83 -1.86
CA LEU A 154 -9.82 10.07 -0.83
C LEU A 154 -10.04 10.87 0.45
N VAL A 155 -9.15 11.83 0.78
CA VAL A 155 -9.32 12.74 1.93
C VAL A 155 -10.65 13.51 1.85
N VAL A 156 -11.07 13.91 0.65
CA VAL A 156 -12.33 14.61 0.41
C VAL A 156 -13.48 13.62 0.17
N LEU A 157 -13.23 12.55 -0.57
CA LEU A 157 -14.24 11.54 -0.92
C LEU A 157 -14.83 10.85 0.31
N PHE A 158 -14.02 10.51 1.30
CA PHE A 158 -14.49 9.87 2.54
C PHE A 158 -15.42 10.76 3.39
N LYS A 159 -15.43 12.08 3.15
CA LYS A 159 -16.39 13.00 3.80
C LYS A 159 -17.78 12.97 3.15
N LYS A 160 -17.85 12.50 1.90
CA LYS A 160 -19.10 12.55 1.09
C LYS A 160 -19.66 11.16 0.77
N ILE A 161 -18.82 10.14 0.71
CA ILE A 161 -19.17 8.79 0.24
C ILE A 161 -18.74 7.78 1.30
N LYS A 162 -19.57 6.76 1.53
CA LYS A 162 -19.25 5.66 2.45
C LYS A 162 -17.97 4.95 2.02
N GLN A 163 -17.08 4.69 2.97
CA GLN A 163 -15.80 4.03 2.74
C GLN A 163 -15.94 2.69 2.02
N GLU A 164 -17.00 1.94 2.33
CA GLU A 164 -17.31 0.67 1.66
C GLU A 164 -17.56 0.83 0.15
N THR A 165 -18.32 1.86 -0.23
CA THR A 165 -18.59 2.15 -1.65
C THR A 165 -17.32 2.56 -2.36
N VAL A 166 -16.51 3.41 -1.74
CA VAL A 166 -15.22 3.84 -2.27
C VAL A 166 -14.31 2.63 -2.48
N LEU A 167 -14.19 1.73 -1.51
CA LEU A 167 -13.34 0.55 -1.65
C LEU A 167 -13.81 -0.37 -2.78
N ARG A 168 -15.11 -0.63 -2.90
CA ARG A 168 -15.64 -1.46 -3.99
C ARG A 168 -15.37 -0.86 -5.37
N THR A 169 -15.65 0.43 -5.54
CA THR A 169 -15.39 1.11 -6.81
C THR A 169 -13.90 1.16 -7.13
N SER A 170 -13.04 1.39 -6.15
CA SER A 170 -11.60 1.37 -6.32
C SER A 170 -11.10 0.00 -6.78
N LEU A 171 -11.52 -1.10 -6.15
CA LEU A 171 -11.12 -2.45 -6.57
C LEU A 171 -11.59 -2.77 -8.00
N ILE A 172 -12.78 -2.35 -8.39
CA ILE A 172 -13.27 -2.49 -9.78
C ILE A 172 -12.38 -1.66 -10.73
N THR A 173 -12.00 -0.44 -10.34
CA THR A 173 -11.08 0.39 -11.14
C THR A 173 -9.73 -0.31 -11.34
N ALA A 174 -9.18 -0.97 -10.31
CA ALA A 174 -7.97 -1.76 -10.45
C ALA A 174 -8.14 -2.95 -11.42
N VAL A 175 -9.28 -3.65 -11.38
CA VAL A 175 -9.59 -4.72 -12.35
C VAL A 175 -9.59 -4.19 -13.78
N VAL A 176 -10.25 -3.04 -14.02
CA VAL A 176 -10.24 -2.38 -15.33
C VAL A 176 -8.82 -2.01 -15.74
N GLY A 177 -8.01 -1.49 -14.81
CA GLY A 177 -6.61 -1.15 -15.05
C GLY A 177 -5.77 -2.36 -15.50
N PHE A 178 -5.89 -3.51 -14.81
CA PHE A 178 -5.19 -4.74 -15.21
C PHE A 178 -5.71 -5.30 -16.54
N THR A 179 -7.02 -5.18 -16.80
CA THR A 179 -7.59 -5.57 -18.09
C THR A 179 -7.01 -4.72 -19.23
N LEU A 180 -6.90 -3.40 -19.04
CA LEU A 180 -6.26 -2.53 -20.01
C LEU A 180 -4.78 -2.87 -20.22
N LEU A 181 -4.07 -3.22 -19.14
CA LEU A 181 -2.66 -3.63 -19.19
C LEU A 181 -2.48 -4.92 -19.98
N THR A 182 -3.39 -5.89 -19.83
CA THR A 182 -3.35 -7.17 -20.59
C THR A 182 -3.42 -6.96 -22.10
N PHE A 183 -4.18 -5.98 -22.56
CA PHE A 183 -4.37 -5.69 -23.98
C PHE A 183 -3.61 -4.45 -24.43
N ALA A 184 -2.52 -4.07 -23.76
CA ALA A 184 -1.77 -2.85 -24.07
C ALA A 184 -0.85 -3.04 -25.28
N PRO A 185 -1.19 -2.52 -26.49
CA PRO A 185 -0.30 -2.61 -27.64
C PRO A 185 0.85 -1.59 -27.59
N GLY A 186 0.83 -0.66 -26.64
CA GLY A 186 1.82 0.41 -26.55
C GLY A 186 1.74 1.19 -25.24
N PHE A 187 2.70 2.10 -25.06
CA PHE A 187 2.96 2.82 -23.83
C PHE A 187 1.74 3.58 -23.28
N ALA A 188 0.99 4.30 -24.12
CA ALA A 188 -0.12 5.12 -23.65
C ALA A 188 -1.19 4.30 -22.94
N ARG A 189 -1.57 3.14 -23.49
CA ARG A 189 -2.56 2.26 -22.88
C ARG A 189 -2.00 1.59 -21.60
N ALA A 190 -0.73 1.18 -21.61
CA ALA A 190 -0.06 0.65 -20.42
C ALA A 190 -0.03 1.70 -19.31
N ALA A 191 0.34 2.95 -19.59
CA ALA A 191 0.37 4.04 -18.62
C ALA A 191 -1.02 4.33 -18.02
N ILE A 192 -2.07 4.39 -18.86
CA ILE A 192 -3.46 4.56 -18.37
C ILE A 192 -3.87 3.38 -17.48
N GLY A 193 -3.58 2.14 -17.90
CA GLY A 193 -3.83 0.95 -17.10
C GLY A 193 -3.14 1.03 -15.74
N MET A 194 -1.87 1.44 -15.70
CA MET A 194 -1.10 1.59 -14.48
C MET A 194 -1.63 2.70 -13.56
N VAL A 195 -2.04 3.86 -14.11
CA VAL A 195 -2.73 4.90 -13.33
C VAL A 195 -4.00 4.35 -12.66
N LEU A 196 -4.83 3.62 -13.42
CA LEU A 196 -6.06 3.02 -12.89
C LEU A 196 -5.77 1.94 -11.84
N ILE A 197 -4.72 1.13 -12.01
CA ILE A 197 -4.27 0.17 -11.00
C ILE A 197 -3.90 0.90 -9.73
N GLY A 198 -3.04 1.92 -9.81
CA GLY A 198 -2.63 2.71 -8.66
C GLY A 198 -3.80 3.38 -7.95
N ALA A 199 -4.67 4.06 -8.70
CA ALA A 199 -5.87 4.69 -8.16
C ALA A 199 -6.82 3.68 -7.51
N GLY A 200 -6.95 2.50 -8.11
CA GLY A 200 -7.79 1.42 -7.60
C GLY A 200 -7.25 0.77 -6.32
N LEU A 201 -5.95 0.72 -6.14
CA LEU A 201 -5.33 0.19 -4.92
C LEU A 201 -5.27 1.21 -3.76
N ALA A 202 -5.48 2.49 -4.04
CA ALA A 202 -5.26 3.59 -3.09
C ALA A 202 -6.12 3.51 -1.82
N SER A 203 -7.36 3.03 -1.92
CA SER A 203 -8.35 3.08 -0.83
C SER A 203 -8.25 1.91 0.14
N THR A 204 -7.64 0.78 -0.24
CA THR A 204 -7.71 -0.46 0.54
C THR A 204 -7.06 -0.32 1.92
N PHE A 205 -5.81 0.15 1.98
CA PHE A 205 -5.13 0.34 3.27
C PHE A 205 -5.89 1.29 4.21
N PRO A 206 -6.23 2.53 3.81
CA PRO A 206 -6.90 3.45 4.72
C PRO A 206 -8.28 2.97 5.17
N VAL A 207 -9.04 2.30 4.30
CA VAL A 207 -10.35 1.75 4.67
C VAL A 207 -10.21 0.58 5.63
N ILE A 208 -9.39 -0.40 5.31
CA ILE A 208 -9.24 -1.61 6.13
C ILE A 208 -8.62 -1.27 7.50
N LEU A 209 -7.58 -0.44 7.54
CA LEU A 209 -6.99 0.00 8.82
C LEU A 209 -7.97 0.88 9.61
N SER A 210 -8.80 1.70 8.97
CA SER A 210 -9.88 2.43 9.63
C SER A 210 -10.87 1.49 10.32
N ILE A 211 -11.30 0.42 9.63
CA ILE A 211 -12.22 -0.59 10.18
C ILE A 211 -11.55 -1.34 11.34
N ILE A 212 -10.30 -1.78 11.19
CA ILE A 212 -9.55 -2.47 12.24
C ILE A 212 -9.40 -1.55 13.46
N GLY A 213 -8.96 -0.30 13.27
CA GLY A 213 -8.77 0.66 14.34
C GLY A 213 -10.06 1.03 15.10
N SER A 214 -11.22 1.00 14.42
CA SER A 214 -12.52 1.21 15.05
C SER A 214 -13.01 -0.03 15.81
N ARG A 215 -12.90 -1.20 15.18
CA ARG A 215 -13.39 -2.46 15.73
C ARG A 215 -12.56 -2.98 16.92
N TYR A 216 -11.25 -2.72 16.89
CA TYR A 216 -10.29 -3.15 17.92
C TYR A 216 -9.64 -1.96 18.62
N ALA A 217 -10.43 -0.92 18.95
CA ALA A 217 -9.93 0.35 19.48
C ALA A 217 -9.06 0.22 20.75
N SER A 218 -9.37 -0.75 21.63
CA SER A 218 -8.58 -1.02 22.85
C SER A 218 -7.27 -1.75 22.59
N LEU A 219 -7.11 -2.41 21.43
CA LEU A 219 -5.97 -3.23 21.04
C LEU A 219 -5.47 -2.84 19.63
N SER A 220 -5.67 -1.58 19.24
CA SER A 220 -5.42 -1.10 17.86
C SER A 220 -4.00 -1.39 17.39
N GLY A 221 -2.98 -1.11 18.19
CA GLY A 221 -1.58 -1.38 17.85
C GLY A 221 -1.31 -2.86 17.60
N THR A 222 -1.84 -3.76 18.46
CA THR A 222 -1.69 -5.21 18.30
C THR A 222 -2.44 -5.71 17.04
N ALA A 223 -3.67 -5.23 16.83
CA ALA A 223 -4.48 -5.60 15.67
C ALA A 223 -3.82 -5.12 14.34
N PHE A 224 -3.25 -3.91 14.32
CA PHE A 224 -2.48 -3.43 13.17
C PHE A 224 -1.22 -4.24 12.94
N SER A 225 -0.49 -4.61 13.99
CA SER A 225 0.72 -5.44 13.87
C SER A 225 0.38 -6.80 13.24
N VAL A 226 -0.68 -7.46 13.70
CA VAL A 226 -1.16 -8.72 13.10
C VAL A 226 -1.52 -8.53 11.63
N ALA A 227 -2.31 -7.51 11.31
CA ALA A 227 -2.75 -7.25 9.94
C ALA A 227 -1.58 -6.91 9.00
N LEU A 228 -0.61 -6.11 9.46
CA LEU A 228 0.55 -5.74 8.66
C LEU A 228 1.53 -6.91 8.47
N VAL A 229 1.72 -7.77 9.47
CA VAL A 229 2.52 -9.00 9.31
C VAL A 229 1.91 -9.91 8.25
N ILE A 230 0.59 -10.12 8.29
CA ILE A 230 -0.14 -10.90 7.27
C ILE A 230 -0.01 -10.24 5.89
N ALA A 231 -0.09 -8.91 5.81
CA ALA A 231 0.12 -8.16 4.58
C ALA A 231 1.52 -8.38 3.97
N LEU A 232 2.58 -8.34 4.80
CA LEU A 232 3.96 -8.59 4.35
C LEU A 232 4.19 -10.03 3.90
N ILE A 233 3.57 -10.99 4.58
CA ILE A 233 3.55 -12.39 4.13
C ILE A 233 2.91 -12.48 2.75
N GLY A 234 1.81 -11.78 2.52
CA GLY A 234 1.14 -11.70 1.22
C GLY A 234 2.03 -11.13 0.13
N GLN A 235 2.73 -10.05 0.43
CA GLN A 235 3.71 -9.46 -0.50
C GLN A 235 4.79 -10.46 -0.90
N THR A 236 5.37 -11.18 0.05
CA THR A 236 6.41 -12.18 -0.20
C THR A 236 5.88 -13.35 -1.00
N LEU A 237 4.75 -13.94 -0.57
CA LEU A 237 4.20 -15.12 -1.21
C LEU A 237 3.70 -14.86 -2.63
N LEU A 238 2.98 -13.76 -2.88
CA LEU A 238 2.49 -13.44 -4.22
C LEU A 238 3.65 -13.10 -5.18
N ASN A 239 4.72 -12.42 -4.71
CA ASN A 239 5.92 -12.21 -5.52
C ASN A 239 6.60 -13.54 -5.88
N SER A 240 6.80 -14.42 -4.90
CA SER A 240 7.40 -15.74 -5.13
C SER A 240 6.55 -16.59 -6.07
N LEU A 241 5.23 -16.60 -5.86
CA LEU A 241 4.29 -17.33 -6.72
C LEU A 241 4.31 -16.80 -8.16
N THR A 242 4.35 -15.48 -8.34
CA THR A 242 4.46 -14.86 -9.65
C THR A 242 5.75 -15.29 -10.34
N GLY A 243 6.88 -15.34 -9.61
CA GLY A 243 8.17 -15.80 -10.12
C GLY A 243 8.12 -17.25 -10.60
N ILE A 244 7.60 -18.16 -9.76
CA ILE A 244 7.49 -19.58 -10.07
C ILE A 244 6.60 -19.82 -11.32
N ILE A 245 5.42 -19.19 -11.35
CA ILE A 245 4.48 -19.34 -12.46
C ILE A 245 5.05 -18.74 -13.75
N SER A 246 5.71 -17.58 -13.67
CA SER A 246 6.32 -16.93 -14.84
C SER A 246 7.46 -17.75 -15.44
N GLN A 247 8.23 -18.47 -14.62
CA GLN A 247 9.26 -19.40 -15.11
C GLN A 247 8.67 -20.64 -15.78
N GLY A 248 7.57 -21.18 -15.26
CA GLY A 248 6.96 -22.40 -15.81
C GLY A 248 6.08 -22.17 -17.03
N TYR A 249 5.40 -21.03 -17.12
CA TYR A 249 4.41 -20.77 -18.18
C TYR A 249 4.74 -19.55 -19.05
N SER A 250 4.83 -18.39 -18.49
CA SER A 250 5.23 -17.11 -19.11
C SER A 250 4.80 -15.96 -18.17
N ILE A 251 5.47 -14.82 -18.26
CA ILE A 251 5.10 -13.58 -17.58
C ILE A 251 3.71 -13.04 -18.02
N VAL A 252 3.19 -13.48 -19.16
CA VAL A 252 1.84 -13.11 -19.66
C VAL A 252 0.73 -13.42 -18.65
N VAL A 253 0.95 -14.38 -17.74
CA VAL A 253 0.00 -14.76 -16.67
C VAL A 253 -0.14 -13.67 -15.59
N TYR A 254 0.84 -12.78 -15.45
CA TYR A 254 0.89 -11.77 -14.39
C TYR A 254 -0.41 -10.94 -14.22
N PRO A 255 -0.97 -10.26 -15.25
CA PRO A 255 -2.18 -9.47 -15.05
C PRO A 255 -3.40 -10.30 -14.64
N TYR A 256 -3.51 -11.53 -15.15
CA TYR A 256 -4.61 -12.44 -14.81
C TYR A 256 -4.56 -12.86 -13.35
N MET A 257 -3.37 -13.17 -12.83
CA MET A 257 -3.18 -13.48 -11.40
C MET A 257 -3.61 -12.31 -10.51
N MET A 258 -3.29 -11.07 -10.93
CA MET A 258 -3.68 -9.87 -10.18
C MET A 258 -5.20 -9.65 -10.23
N ILE A 259 -5.85 -9.89 -11.37
CA ILE A 259 -7.32 -9.82 -11.48
C ILE A 259 -7.97 -10.85 -10.55
N VAL A 260 -7.50 -12.11 -10.54
CA VAL A 260 -8.01 -13.14 -9.62
C VAL A 260 -7.84 -12.70 -8.17
N SER A 261 -6.68 -12.17 -7.80
CA SER A 261 -6.41 -11.65 -6.45
C SER A 261 -7.39 -10.52 -6.07
N LEU A 262 -7.68 -9.59 -6.97
CA LEU A 262 -8.66 -8.52 -6.76
C LEU A 262 -10.09 -9.05 -6.58
N LEU A 263 -10.48 -10.08 -7.35
CA LEU A 263 -11.78 -10.73 -7.20
C LEU A 263 -11.91 -11.42 -5.83
N ILE A 264 -10.83 -12.09 -5.37
CA ILE A 264 -10.78 -12.66 -4.02
C ILE A 264 -10.93 -11.55 -2.97
N MET A 265 -10.24 -10.40 -3.13
CA MET A 265 -10.39 -9.25 -2.22
C MET A 265 -11.83 -8.75 -2.16
N LEU A 266 -12.53 -8.62 -3.29
CA LEU A 266 -13.94 -8.23 -3.34
C LEU A 266 -14.83 -9.22 -2.59
N LEU A 267 -14.58 -10.52 -2.73
CA LEU A 267 -15.32 -11.57 -2.02
C LEU A 267 -15.07 -11.52 -0.51
N LEU A 268 -13.82 -11.38 -0.09
CA LEU A 268 -13.44 -11.25 1.32
C LEU A 268 -14.08 -10.01 1.94
N PHE A 269 -14.03 -8.87 1.23
CA PHE A 269 -14.64 -7.64 1.70
C PHE A 269 -16.16 -7.76 1.85
N LYS A 270 -16.84 -8.39 0.90
CA LYS A 270 -18.29 -8.67 1.02
C LYS A 270 -18.62 -9.53 2.24
N ARG A 271 -17.72 -10.48 2.61
CA ARG A 271 -17.90 -11.33 3.80
C ARG A 271 -17.63 -10.59 5.10
N SER A 272 -16.67 -9.65 5.12
CA SER A 272 -16.29 -8.90 6.32
C SER A 272 -17.37 -7.89 6.77
N LEU A 273 -18.35 -7.58 5.90
CA LEU A 273 -19.48 -6.69 6.18
C LEU A 273 -20.70 -7.43 6.78
N LYS A 274 -20.68 -8.76 6.77
CA LYS A 274 -21.69 -9.61 7.43
C LYS A 274 -21.29 -9.90 8.88
#